data_3784b8f10aee6e25ac4abba45e0fbf60
#
_entry.id   3784b8f10aee6e25ac4abba45e0fbf60
#
_cell.length_a   1.000
_cell.length_b   1.000
_cell.length_c   1.000
_cell.angle_alpha   90.00
_cell.angle_beta   90.00
_cell.angle_gamma   90.00
#
_symmetry.space_group_name_H-M   'P 1'
#
loop_
_entity.id
_entity.type
_entity.pdbx_description
1 polymer ?
#
loop_
_entity_poly.entity_id
_entity_poly.type
_entity_poly.pdbx_seq_one_letter_code
_entity_poly.pdbx_strand_id
1 'polypeptide(L)'
;MTAEAPGGMRAAWIVMVTGVCAAMIIGKLPPAVPALQRELGMTLMEAGFLLSLVQVASLSMGLFLGLASDRFGLRRSMLTGLGLMTLASFAGGWAHSASVLLVLRAFEGLGFLLTSLSAPAVLRRLVPPERVTQVMGIWGAYVPFGTALAMLLGPAVILAAGWEGWWWLIALLCALCLLAVWRWVPPDPPQSAQPAGAGGWTGKLRLTLSSAGPWLLFLTFCVYAAQWMAVIGFLPTIYAQAGVSGWTLGVLMALVPAMNIFGNVAAGQLLHRGAEPGTLLITGFAVMALGAWLAFAGLELSTAVRYGGMLLFSLFGGLVPGTLFALVPRLAPDGSLISSTVGWMLQGSSLGQFSGPPAVAWLSGLVGGWHWTWAATGACAVLGCLLATRFGRLRSGSPVRR
;
A
#
# COMPACT_ATOMS: atom_id res chain seq x y z
N MET A 1 -3.76 18.38 32.69
CA MET A 1 -3.07 17.08 32.88
C MET A 1 -4.13 16.00 32.73
N THR A 2 -4.37 15.54 31.51
CA THR A 2 -5.24 14.39 31.25
C THR A 2 -4.40 13.13 31.52
N ALA A 3 -4.80 12.35 32.52
CA ALA A 3 -4.16 11.13 32.90
C ALA A 3 -4.00 10.20 31.69
N GLU A 4 -2.78 9.73 31.43
CA GLU A 4 -2.54 8.63 30.47
C GLU A 4 -3.49 7.48 30.83
N ALA A 5 -4.38 7.12 29.93
CA ALA A 5 -5.18 5.92 30.13
C ALA A 5 -4.19 4.74 30.22
N PRO A 6 -4.14 4.01 31.37
CA PRO A 6 -3.22 2.89 31.51
C PRO A 6 -3.51 1.88 30.43
N GLY A 7 -2.60 1.72 29.47
CA GLY A 7 -2.73 0.80 28.34
C GLY A 7 -2.85 1.43 26.95
N GLY A 8 -2.95 2.77 26.83
CA GLY A 8 -3.07 3.44 25.52
C GLY A 8 -1.92 3.12 24.56
N MET A 9 -0.68 3.19 25.05
CA MET A 9 0.51 2.86 24.24
C MET A 9 0.56 1.37 23.84
N ARG A 10 0.16 0.45 24.75
CA ARG A 10 0.05 -0.97 24.42
C ARG A 10 -0.99 -1.22 23.32
N ALA A 11 -2.15 -0.60 23.43
CA ALA A 11 -3.19 -0.69 22.40
C ALA A 11 -2.72 -0.09 21.06
N ALA A 12 -1.96 1.01 21.09
CA ALA A 12 -1.38 1.60 19.90
C ALA A 12 -0.40 0.64 19.20
N TRP A 13 0.49 -0.04 19.95
CA TRP A 13 1.37 -1.06 19.38
C TRP A 13 0.61 -2.24 18.78
N ILE A 14 -0.48 -2.68 19.41
CA ILE A 14 -1.35 -3.73 18.85
C ILE A 14 -1.94 -3.28 17.52
N VAL A 15 -2.43 -2.04 17.41
CA VAL A 15 -2.95 -1.49 16.16
C VAL A 15 -1.84 -1.41 15.10
N MET A 16 -0.61 -1.04 15.46
CA MET A 16 0.53 -1.01 14.55
C MET A 16 0.85 -2.41 14.01
N VAL A 17 0.98 -3.41 14.89
CA VAL A 17 1.21 -4.82 14.50
C VAL A 17 0.08 -5.33 13.62
N THR A 18 -1.18 -4.96 13.94
CA THR A 18 -2.35 -5.30 13.14
C THR A 18 -2.25 -4.72 11.73
N GLY A 19 -1.78 -3.48 11.59
CA GLY A 19 -1.54 -2.87 10.28
C GLY A 19 -0.49 -3.63 9.47
N VAL A 20 0.62 -4.00 10.10
CA VAL A 20 1.68 -4.81 9.46
C VAL A 20 1.13 -6.17 9.03
N CYS A 21 0.37 -6.85 9.89
CA CYS A 21 -0.28 -8.11 9.56
C CYS A 21 -1.27 -7.96 8.39
N ALA A 22 -2.10 -6.91 8.39
CA ALA A 22 -2.97 -6.61 7.27
C ALA A 22 -2.20 -6.37 5.96
N ALA A 23 -1.05 -5.70 6.02
CA ALA A 23 -0.20 -5.46 4.86
C ALA A 23 0.48 -6.75 4.33
N MET A 24 0.68 -7.77 5.17
CA MET A 24 1.13 -9.09 4.71
C MET A 24 0.15 -9.73 3.72
N ILE A 25 -1.14 -9.37 3.76
CA ILE A 25 -2.14 -9.78 2.76
C ILE A 25 -1.72 -9.32 1.34
N ILE A 26 -1.13 -8.13 1.21
CA ILE A 26 -0.60 -7.66 -0.09
C ILE A 26 0.62 -8.50 -0.47
N GLY A 27 1.56 -8.66 0.46
CA GLY A 27 2.85 -9.31 0.24
C GLY A 27 2.80 -10.84 0.15
N LYS A 28 1.71 -11.51 0.59
CA LYS A 28 1.65 -12.98 0.64
C LYS A 28 1.62 -13.62 -0.73
N LEU A 29 1.06 -12.91 -1.72
CA LEU A 29 0.79 -13.48 -3.02
C LEU A 29 2.04 -13.55 -3.93
N PRO A 30 2.90 -12.50 -4.03
CA PRO A 30 4.07 -12.56 -4.89
C PRO A 30 4.90 -13.84 -4.75
N PRO A 31 5.30 -14.30 -3.55
CA PRO A 31 6.09 -15.53 -3.42
C PRO A 31 5.30 -16.80 -3.77
N ALA A 32 3.97 -16.77 -3.74
CA ALA A 32 3.11 -17.91 -4.04
C ALA A 32 2.79 -18.04 -5.55
N VAL A 33 2.93 -16.99 -6.35
CA VAL A 33 2.58 -17.01 -7.79
C VAL A 33 3.21 -18.21 -8.53
N PRO A 34 4.52 -18.53 -8.37
CA PRO A 34 5.10 -19.67 -9.07
C PRO A 34 4.49 -21.01 -8.67
N ALA A 35 4.09 -21.20 -7.42
CA ALA A 35 3.43 -22.41 -6.95
C ALA A 35 1.99 -22.50 -7.50
N LEU A 36 1.23 -21.42 -7.41
CA LEU A 36 -0.14 -21.34 -7.93
C LEU A 36 -0.21 -21.57 -9.45
N GLN A 37 0.76 -21.05 -10.21
CA GLN A 37 0.85 -21.32 -11.65
C GLN A 37 1.08 -22.80 -11.95
N ARG A 38 1.93 -23.48 -11.18
CA ARG A 38 2.22 -24.90 -11.38
C ARG A 38 1.09 -25.82 -10.93
N GLU A 39 0.45 -25.51 -9.79
CA GLU A 39 -0.51 -26.42 -9.14
C GLU A 39 -1.96 -26.16 -9.58
N LEU A 40 -2.33 -24.91 -9.85
CA LEU A 40 -3.66 -24.54 -10.32
C LEU A 40 -3.72 -24.23 -11.82
N GLY A 41 -2.61 -24.37 -12.55
CA GLY A 41 -2.55 -24.08 -13.99
C GLY A 41 -2.81 -22.61 -14.33
N MET A 42 -2.56 -21.66 -13.40
CA MET A 42 -2.87 -20.25 -13.58
C MET A 42 -2.02 -19.62 -14.68
N THR A 43 -2.65 -18.87 -15.55
CA THR A 43 -1.97 -18.01 -16.51
C THR A 43 -1.29 -16.83 -15.80
N LEU A 44 -0.29 -16.23 -16.47
CA LEU A 44 0.38 -15.04 -15.95
C LEU A 44 -0.61 -13.85 -15.78
N MET A 45 -1.59 -13.76 -16.67
CA MET A 45 -2.65 -12.75 -16.60
C MET A 45 -3.55 -12.94 -15.38
N GLU A 46 -3.99 -14.16 -15.10
CA GLU A 46 -4.76 -14.48 -13.88
C GLU A 46 -3.96 -14.19 -12.62
N ALA A 47 -2.67 -14.50 -12.61
CA ALA A 47 -1.77 -14.13 -11.52
C ALA A 47 -1.68 -12.61 -11.34
N GLY A 48 -1.63 -11.84 -12.44
CA GLY A 48 -1.68 -10.38 -12.43
C GLY A 48 -2.97 -9.85 -11.80
N PHE A 49 -4.12 -10.41 -12.17
CA PHE A 49 -5.41 -10.05 -11.53
C PHE A 49 -5.46 -10.46 -10.06
N LEU A 50 -4.94 -11.63 -9.71
CA LEU A 50 -4.90 -12.10 -8.33
C LEU A 50 -4.06 -11.17 -7.44
N LEU A 51 -2.93 -10.66 -7.94
CA LEU A 51 -2.13 -9.63 -7.28
C LEU A 51 -2.92 -8.34 -7.04
N SER A 52 -3.77 -7.97 -7.99
CA SER A 52 -4.44 -6.67 -8.05
C SER A 52 -5.77 -6.62 -7.31
N LEU A 53 -6.49 -7.75 -7.21
CA LEU A 53 -7.88 -7.78 -6.71
C LEU A 53 -8.03 -7.32 -5.26
N VAL A 54 -6.99 -7.41 -4.44
CA VAL A 54 -7.00 -6.87 -3.08
C VAL A 54 -7.28 -5.35 -3.07
N GLN A 55 -7.04 -4.66 -4.17
CA GLN A 55 -7.25 -3.22 -4.29
C GLN A 55 -8.66 -2.82 -4.74
N VAL A 56 -9.48 -3.76 -5.23
CA VAL A 56 -10.82 -3.48 -5.76
C VAL A 56 -11.70 -2.81 -4.72
N ALA A 57 -11.70 -3.28 -3.47
CA ALA A 57 -12.48 -2.69 -2.41
C ALA A 57 -12.06 -1.23 -2.13
N SER A 58 -10.76 -0.96 -2.07
CA SER A 58 -10.22 0.40 -1.92
C SER A 58 -10.57 1.28 -3.11
N LEU A 59 -10.46 0.75 -4.33
CA LEU A 59 -10.76 1.46 -5.56
C LEU A 59 -12.24 1.86 -5.63
N SER A 60 -13.15 0.96 -5.26
CA SER A 60 -14.59 1.19 -5.39
C SER A 60 -15.20 1.91 -4.19
N MET A 61 -14.72 1.66 -2.97
CA MET A 61 -15.37 2.07 -1.73
C MET A 61 -14.51 2.99 -0.84
N GLY A 62 -13.25 3.23 -1.15
CA GLY A 62 -12.31 3.94 -0.28
C GLY A 62 -12.80 5.31 0.17
N LEU A 63 -13.30 6.14 -0.76
CA LEU A 63 -13.85 7.46 -0.45
C LEU A 63 -15.14 7.37 0.37
N PHE A 64 -16.05 6.45 0.02
CA PHE A 64 -17.31 6.26 0.73
C PHE A 64 -17.10 5.74 2.14
N LEU A 65 -16.25 4.74 2.32
CA LEU A 65 -15.92 4.21 3.64
C LEU A 65 -15.10 5.19 4.48
N GLY A 66 -14.25 6.01 3.84
CA GLY A 66 -13.56 7.11 4.52
C GLY A 66 -14.54 8.14 5.11
N LEU A 67 -15.64 8.45 4.39
CA LEU A 67 -16.68 9.35 4.85
C LEU A 67 -17.66 8.69 5.84
N ALA A 68 -17.84 7.36 5.75
CA ALA A 68 -18.78 6.60 6.58
C ALA A 68 -18.13 5.99 7.84
N SER A 69 -16.80 5.92 7.91
CA SER A 69 -16.07 5.27 9.00
C SER A 69 -16.42 5.81 10.40
N ASP A 70 -16.74 7.09 10.46
CA ASP A 70 -17.15 7.75 11.70
C ASP A 70 -18.49 7.22 12.26
N ARG A 71 -19.37 6.66 11.40
CA ARG A 71 -20.70 6.15 11.80
C ARG A 71 -20.70 4.69 12.19
N PHE A 72 -19.82 3.88 11.63
CA PHE A 72 -19.78 2.43 11.88
C PHE A 72 -19.01 2.07 13.16
N GLY A 73 -18.11 2.92 13.59
CA GLY A 73 -17.17 2.71 14.69
C GLY A 73 -15.84 2.15 14.21
N LEU A 74 -14.76 2.79 14.62
CA LEU A 74 -13.40 2.51 14.12
C LEU A 74 -12.91 1.12 14.55
N ARG A 75 -13.11 0.77 15.84
CA ARG A 75 -12.74 -0.55 16.37
C ARG A 75 -13.59 -1.66 15.74
N ARG A 76 -14.88 -1.44 15.56
CA ARG A 76 -15.76 -2.40 14.89
C ARG A 76 -15.34 -2.63 13.44
N SER A 77 -14.99 -1.56 12.69
CA SER A 77 -14.45 -1.67 11.33
C SER A 77 -13.18 -2.51 11.29
N MET A 78 -12.24 -2.31 12.21
CA MET A 78 -11.01 -3.11 12.31
C MET A 78 -11.33 -4.59 12.59
N LEU A 79 -12.21 -4.88 13.53
CA LEU A 79 -12.60 -6.26 13.86
C LEU A 79 -13.28 -6.96 12.69
N THR A 80 -14.19 -6.27 11.99
CA THR A 80 -14.85 -6.79 10.79
C THR A 80 -13.82 -7.04 9.69
N GLY A 81 -12.90 -6.09 9.47
CA GLY A 81 -11.83 -6.23 8.48
C GLY A 81 -10.91 -7.42 8.75
N LEU A 82 -10.45 -7.58 9.99
CA LEU A 82 -9.63 -8.72 10.41
C LEU A 82 -10.38 -10.05 10.31
N GLY A 83 -11.69 -10.07 10.66
CA GLY A 83 -12.55 -11.24 10.50
C GLY A 83 -12.67 -11.68 9.05
N LEU A 84 -12.91 -10.73 8.14
CA LEU A 84 -12.96 -11.00 6.70
C LEU A 84 -11.61 -11.54 6.16
N MET A 85 -10.49 -10.93 6.53
CA MET A 85 -9.16 -11.42 6.13
C MET A 85 -8.89 -12.81 6.68
N THR A 86 -9.24 -13.09 7.95
CA THR A 86 -9.09 -14.41 8.57
C THR A 86 -9.87 -15.47 7.81
N LEU A 87 -11.18 -15.24 7.60
CA LEU A 87 -12.05 -16.20 6.94
C LEU A 87 -11.68 -16.42 5.47
N ALA A 88 -11.40 -15.35 4.75
CA ALA A 88 -11.04 -15.43 3.34
C ALA A 88 -9.66 -16.11 3.14
N SER A 89 -8.67 -15.80 3.96
CA SER A 89 -7.37 -16.49 3.91
C SER A 89 -7.49 -17.96 4.34
N PHE A 90 -8.28 -18.26 5.37
CA PHE A 90 -8.51 -19.63 5.82
C PHE A 90 -9.18 -20.46 4.73
N ALA A 91 -10.28 -19.98 4.15
CA ALA A 91 -10.97 -20.63 3.03
C ALA A 91 -10.07 -20.74 1.78
N GLY A 92 -9.19 -19.76 1.57
CA GLY A 92 -8.26 -19.73 0.44
C GLY A 92 -7.27 -20.90 0.44
N GLY A 93 -6.89 -21.41 1.61
CA GLY A 93 -6.03 -22.60 1.71
C GLY A 93 -6.68 -23.91 1.23
N TRP A 94 -7.98 -23.92 0.98
CA TRP A 94 -8.70 -25.05 0.34
C TRP A 94 -9.18 -24.74 -1.08
N ALA A 95 -8.69 -23.67 -1.69
CA ALA A 95 -9.12 -23.33 -3.04
C ALA A 95 -8.48 -24.28 -4.07
N HIS A 96 -9.31 -24.90 -4.90
CA HIS A 96 -8.87 -25.79 -5.97
C HIS A 96 -8.94 -25.15 -7.37
N SER A 97 -9.21 -23.85 -7.45
CA SER A 97 -9.25 -23.10 -8.70
C SER A 97 -8.85 -21.65 -8.54
N ALA A 98 -8.31 -21.08 -9.60
CA ALA A 98 -7.98 -19.66 -9.69
C ALA A 98 -9.20 -18.76 -9.40
N SER A 99 -10.38 -19.13 -9.92
CA SER A 99 -11.62 -18.34 -9.75
C SER A 99 -12.04 -18.21 -8.28
N VAL A 100 -11.93 -19.29 -7.49
CA VAL A 100 -12.23 -19.23 -6.05
C VAL A 100 -11.24 -18.32 -5.32
N LEU A 101 -9.93 -18.42 -5.64
CA LEU A 101 -8.92 -17.53 -5.06
C LEU A 101 -9.17 -16.07 -5.43
N LEU A 102 -9.59 -15.77 -6.67
CA LEU A 102 -9.93 -14.41 -7.10
C LEU A 102 -11.08 -13.82 -6.27
N VAL A 103 -12.14 -14.57 -6.05
CA VAL A 103 -13.29 -14.13 -5.21
C VAL A 103 -12.83 -13.90 -3.76
N LEU A 104 -12.12 -14.86 -3.16
CA LEU A 104 -11.63 -14.72 -1.78
C LEU A 104 -10.66 -13.54 -1.65
N ARG A 105 -9.89 -13.25 -2.68
CA ARG A 105 -8.98 -12.11 -2.74
C ARG A 105 -9.71 -10.76 -2.65
N ALA A 106 -10.89 -10.64 -3.26
CA ALA A 106 -11.72 -9.44 -3.14
C ALA A 106 -12.20 -9.24 -1.68
N PHE A 107 -12.58 -10.31 -0.98
CA PHE A 107 -12.92 -10.23 0.45
C PHE A 107 -11.71 -9.89 1.34
N GLU A 108 -10.53 -10.42 1.05
CA GLU A 108 -9.30 -10.00 1.73
C GLU A 108 -9.03 -8.51 1.52
N GLY A 109 -9.25 -8.00 0.31
CA GLY A 109 -9.11 -6.58 -0.01
C GLY A 109 -10.08 -5.69 0.76
N LEU A 110 -11.34 -6.12 0.90
CA LEU A 110 -12.32 -5.41 1.74
C LEU A 110 -11.89 -5.40 3.21
N GLY A 111 -11.41 -6.52 3.72
CA GLY A 111 -10.87 -6.63 5.08
C GLY A 111 -9.66 -5.73 5.31
N PHE A 112 -8.74 -5.71 4.35
CA PHE A 112 -7.56 -4.82 4.36
C PHE A 112 -7.99 -3.34 4.39
N LEU A 113 -8.94 -2.95 3.54
CA LEU A 113 -9.45 -1.58 3.49
C LEU A 113 -10.05 -1.14 4.83
N LEU A 114 -10.97 -1.93 5.39
CA LEU A 114 -11.63 -1.63 6.67
C LEU A 114 -10.62 -1.47 7.81
N THR A 115 -9.59 -2.31 7.84
CA THR A 115 -8.52 -2.25 8.84
C THR A 115 -7.64 -1.03 8.65
N SER A 116 -7.18 -0.78 7.41
CA SER A 116 -6.21 0.28 7.09
C SER A 116 -6.79 1.68 7.20
N LEU A 117 -8.07 1.88 6.86
CA LEU A 117 -8.74 3.18 7.00
C LEU A 117 -9.01 3.54 8.46
N SER A 118 -9.35 2.55 9.29
CA SER A 118 -9.71 2.79 10.69
C SER A 118 -8.49 2.98 11.60
N ALA A 119 -7.38 2.32 11.31
CA ALA A 119 -6.22 2.28 12.18
C ALA A 119 -5.61 3.66 12.50
N PRO A 120 -5.38 4.60 11.54
CA PRO A 120 -4.87 5.92 11.85
C PRO A 120 -5.73 6.69 12.85
N ALA A 121 -7.05 6.62 12.70
CA ALA A 121 -7.98 7.31 13.59
C ALA A 121 -8.00 6.67 15.00
N VAL A 122 -7.90 5.34 15.09
CA VAL A 122 -7.74 4.62 16.37
C VAL A 122 -6.42 5.01 17.03
N LEU A 123 -5.30 5.02 16.28
CA LEU A 123 -3.98 5.41 16.80
C LEU A 123 -4.00 6.84 17.37
N ARG A 124 -4.57 7.80 16.63
CA ARG A 124 -4.68 9.20 17.11
C ARG A 124 -5.47 9.33 18.41
N ARG A 125 -6.42 8.42 18.66
CA ARG A 125 -7.21 8.38 19.90
C ARG A 125 -6.46 7.74 21.06
N LEU A 126 -5.51 6.81 20.77
CA LEU A 126 -4.81 6.02 21.78
C LEU A 126 -3.54 6.68 22.30
N VAL A 127 -2.95 7.59 21.54
CA VAL A 127 -1.66 8.21 21.89
C VAL A 127 -1.81 9.69 22.27
N PRO A 128 -0.93 10.21 23.15
CA PRO A 128 -0.91 11.63 23.49
C PRO A 128 -0.66 12.51 22.24
N PRO A 129 -1.23 13.73 22.17
CA PRO A 129 -1.11 14.62 21.01
C PRO A 129 0.34 14.86 20.56
N GLU A 130 1.29 14.91 21.50
CA GLU A 130 2.72 15.14 21.26
C GLU A 130 3.36 14.00 20.48
N ARG A 131 2.85 12.77 20.62
CA ARG A 131 3.36 11.56 19.97
C ARG A 131 2.62 11.18 18.67
N VAL A 132 1.51 11.83 18.37
CA VAL A 132 0.70 11.52 17.18
C VAL A 132 1.53 11.58 15.91
N THR A 133 2.31 12.63 15.71
CA THR A 133 3.15 12.81 14.52
C THR A 133 4.18 11.69 14.36
N GLN A 134 4.83 11.31 15.48
CA GLN A 134 5.79 10.20 15.48
C GLN A 134 5.13 8.87 15.12
N VAL A 135 4.00 8.57 15.76
CA VAL A 135 3.25 7.32 15.54
C VAL A 135 2.71 7.24 14.12
N MET A 136 2.21 8.36 13.56
CA MET A 136 1.76 8.41 12.15
C MET A 136 2.92 8.25 11.17
N GLY A 137 4.11 8.76 11.49
CA GLY A 137 5.32 8.52 10.68
C GLY A 137 5.70 7.04 10.63
N ILE A 138 5.65 6.35 11.79
CA ILE A 138 5.90 4.90 11.84
C ILE A 138 4.80 4.13 11.10
N TRP A 139 3.52 4.56 11.27
CA TRP A 139 2.40 3.97 10.54
C TRP A 139 2.61 4.02 9.02
N GLY A 140 3.18 5.10 8.48
CA GLY A 140 3.46 5.22 7.04
C GLY A 140 4.29 4.07 6.45
N ALA A 141 5.07 3.38 7.28
CA ALA A 141 5.91 2.25 6.88
C ALA A 141 5.22 0.87 6.96
N TYR A 142 3.95 0.78 7.41
CA TYR A 142 3.28 -0.51 7.65
C TYR A 142 3.14 -1.38 6.39
N VAL A 143 2.83 -0.77 5.24
CA VAL A 143 2.69 -1.50 3.98
C VAL A 143 4.01 -2.09 3.50
N PRO A 144 5.09 -1.31 3.29
CA PRO A 144 6.35 -1.88 2.87
C PRO A 144 6.94 -2.87 3.89
N PHE A 145 6.73 -2.65 5.19
CA PHE A 145 7.21 -3.57 6.23
C PHE A 145 6.45 -4.91 6.21
N GLY A 146 5.11 -4.89 6.14
CA GLY A 146 4.32 -6.11 6.05
C GLY A 146 4.58 -6.87 4.74
N THR A 147 4.75 -6.16 3.63
CA THR A 147 5.12 -6.75 2.33
C THR A 147 6.50 -7.40 2.42
N ALA A 148 7.49 -6.74 3.01
CA ALA A 148 8.84 -7.28 3.20
C ALA A 148 8.81 -8.56 4.06
N LEU A 149 8.08 -8.56 5.18
CA LEU A 149 7.93 -9.75 6.03
C LEU A 149 7.28 -10.91 5.27
N ALA A 150 6.23 -10.65 4.51
CA ALA A 150 5.56 -11.69 3.74
C ALA A 150 6.48 -12.27 2.64
N MET A 151 7.26 -11.43 1.98
CA MET A 151 8.24 -11.88 0.97
C MET A 151 9.42 -12.62 1.58
N LEU A 152 9.83 -12.28 2.82
CA LEU A 152 10.89 -12.97 3.53
C LEU A 152 10.45 -14.37 3.96
N LEU A 153 9.27 -14.46 4.57
CA LEU A 153 8.79 -15.71 5.17
C LEU A 153 8.12 -16.63 4.15
N GLY A 154 7.46 -16.04 3.13
CA GLY A 154 6.65 -16.78 2.16
C GLY A 154 7.38 -17.93 1.48
N PRO A 155 8.56 -17.73 0.86
CA PRO A 155 9.27 -18.80 0.17
C PRO A 155 9.62 -19.98 1.08
N ALA A 156 10.03 -19.72 2.32
CA ALA A 156 10.39 -20.76 3.29
C ALA A 156 9.17 -21.55 3.75
N VAL A 157 8.05 -20.88 4.03
CA VAL A 157 6.80 -21.54 4.45
C VAL A 157 6.20 -22.33 3.28
N ILE A 158 6.19 -21.77 2.08
CA ILE A 158 5.68 -22.44 0.87
C ILE A 158 6.50 -23.70 0.58
N LEU A 159 7.82 -23.65 0.76
CA LEU A 159 8.69 -24.83 0.58
C LEU A 159 8.38 -25.92 1.61
N ALA A 160 8.08 -25.56 2.87
CA ALA A 160 7.85 -26.49 3.97
C ALA A 160 6.43 -27.04 4.05
N ALA A 161 5.42 -26.26 3.71
CA ALA A 161 4.00 -26.54 3.98
C ALA A 161 3.06 -26.25 2.79
N GLY A 162 3.60 -26.02 1.60
CA GLY A 162 2.82 -25.63 0.43
C GLY A 162 2.31 -24.20 0.49
N TRP A 163 1.71 -23.75 -0.61
CA TRP A 163 1.06 -22.44 -0.65
C TRP A 163 -0.19 -22.40 0.24
N GLU A 164 -0.87 -23.52 0.46
CA GLU A 164 -2.02 -23.66 1.37
C GLU A 164 -1.60 -23.37 2.81
N GLY A 165 -0.49 -23.95 3.27
CA GLY A 165 0.08 -23.70 4.59
C GLY A 165 0.44 -22.22 4.79
N TRP A 166 0.88 -21.55 3.74
CA TRP A 166 1.13 -20.11 3.76
C TRP A 166 -0.16 -19.31 3.94
N TRP A 167 -1.26 -19.67 3.27
CA TRP A 167 -2.58 -19.06 3.47
C TRP A 167 -3.10 -19.23 4.89
N TRP A 168 -2.97 -20.44 5.45
CA TRP A 168 -3.39 -20.72 6.83
C TRP A 168 -2.56 -19.98 7.87
N LEU A 169 -1.25 -19.84 7.66
CA LEU A 169 -0.40 -19.04 8.55
C LEU A 169 -0.86 -17.56 8.57
N ILE A 170 -1.13 -16.97 7.42
CA ILE A 170 -1.66 -15.60 7.33
C ILE A 170 -3.03 -15.50 8.00
N ALA A 171 -3.92 -16.47 7.81
CA ALA A 171 -5.20 -16.52 8.49
C ALA A 171 -5.04 -16.57 10.03
N LEU A 172 -4.10 -17.38 10.52
CA LEU A 172 -3.78 -17.46 11.96
C LEU A 172 -3.27 -16.12 12.50
N LEU A 173 -2.36 -15.45 11.79
CA LEU A 173 -1.85 -14.14 12.21
C LEU A 173 -2.97 -13.08 12.25
N CYS A 174 -3.87 -13.06 11.26
CA CYS A 174 -5.03 -12.18 11.24
C CYS A 174 -5.99 -12.49 12.43
N ALA A 175 -6.22 -13.77 12.73
CA ALA A 175 -7.05 -14.19 13.87
C ALA A 175 -6.44 -13.76 15.22
N LEU A 176 -5.13 -13.90 15.38
CA LEU A 176 -4.42 -13.44 16.59
C LEU A 176 -4.52 -11.93 16.75
N CYS A 177 -4.36 -11.17 15.65
CA CYS A 177 -4.57 -9.72 15.65
C CYS A 177 -6.01 -9.34 15.97
N LEU A 178 -7.00 -10.07 15.43
CA LEU A 178 -8.43 -9.88 15.76
C LEU A 178 -8.67 -10.06 17.26
N LEU A 179 -8.18 -11.14 17.85
CA LEU A 179 -8.28 -11.39 19.28
C LEU A 179 -7.56 -10.31 20.11
N ALA A 180 -6.39 -9.86 19.67
CA ALA A 180 -5.63 -8.81 20.32
C ALA A 180 -6.39 -7.47 20.29
N VAL A 181 -6.92 -7.07 19.14
CA VAL A 181 -7.75 -5.85 19.00
C VAL A 181 -9.00 -5.95 19.84
N TRP A 182 -9.68 -7.10 19.82
CA TRP A 182 -10.89 -7.33 20.62
C TRP A 182 -10.61 -7.24 22.12
N ARG A 183 -9.46 -7.75 22.58
CA ARG A 183 -9.15 -7.83 24.02
C ARG A 183 -8.56 -6.55 24.60
N TRP A 184 -7.76 -5.80 23.82
CA TRP A 184 -6.93 -4.71 24.37
C TRP A 184 -7.17 -3.34 23.74
N VAL A 185 -7.83 -3.24 22.59
CA VAL A 185 -8.19 -1.93 22.03
C VAL A 185 -9.53 -1.49 22.65
N PRO A 186 -9.60 -0.31 23.28
CA PRO A 186 -10.83 0.18 23.89
C PRO A 186 -12.00 0.26 22.90
N PRO A 187 -13.24 0.02 23.35
CA PRO A 187 -14.42 0.19 22.51
C PRO A 187 -14.56 1.61 21.99
N ASP A 188 -15.30 1.73 20.90
CA ASP A 188 -15.62 3.05 20.35
C ASP A 188 -16.46 3.84 21.37
N PRO A 189 -16.18 5.13 21.61
CA PRO A 189 -16.99 5.96 22.47
C PRO A 189 -18.43 6.04 21.92
N PRO A 190 -19.43 6.24 22.79
CA PRO A 190 -20.79 6.50 22.34
C PRO A 190 -20.77 7.65 21.32
N GLN A 191 -21.38 7.44 20.18
CA GLN A 191 -21.48 8.49 19.16
C GLN A 191 -22.40 9.59 19.68
N SER A 192 -21.82 10.70 20.12
CA SER A 192 -22.58 11.95 20.17
C SER A 192 -22.96 12.28 18.72
N ALA A 193 -24.25 12.45 18.46
CA ALA A 193 -24.74 12.92 17.16
C ALA A 193 -24.08 14.26 16.85
N GLN A 194 -22.94 14.22 16.15
CA GLN A 194 -22.37 15.48 15.65
C GLN A 194 -23.36 16.02 14.62
N PRO A 195 -23.81 17.28 14.78
CA PRO A 195 -24.63 17.91 13.75
C PRO A 195 -23.90 17.78 12.43
N ALA A 196 -24.58 17.31 11.40
CA ALA A 196 -24.05 17.32 10.04
C ALA A 196 -23.64 18.77 9.76
N GLY A 197 -22.33 19.05 9.71
CA GLY A 197 -21.82 20.38 9.39
C GLY A 197 -22.45 20.87 8.09
N ALA A 198 -22.66 22.17 7.99
CA ALA A 198 -23.31 22.84 6.87
C ALA A 198 -22.73 22.35 5.53
N GLY A 199 -23.52 21.58 4.77
CA GLY A 199 -23.14 21.05 3.47
C GLY A 199 -23.24 19.54 3.29
N GLY A 200 -23.48 18.76 4.36
CA GLY A 200 -23.63 17.31 4.28
C GLY A 200 -22.42 16.58 3.63
N TRP A 201 -22.48 15.26 3.53
CA TRP A 201 -21.43 14.44 2.91
C TRP A 201 -21.29 14.70 1.39
N THR A 202 -22.38 15.03 0.71
CA THR A 202 -22.39 15.36 -0.72
C THR A 202 -21.63 16.64 -1.04
N GLY A 203 -21.75 17.66 -0.19
CA GLY A 203 -20.98 18.91 -0.31
C GLY A 203 -19.47 18.66 -0.13
N LYS A 204 -19.08 17.86 0.85
CA LYS A 204 -17.69 17.45 1.07
C LYS A 204 -17.12 16.67 -0.12
N LEU A 205 -17.89 15.72 -0.64
CA LEU A 205 -17.53 14.95 -1.82
C LEU A 205 -17.33 15.85 -3.04
N ARG A 206 -18.34 16.71 -3.33
CA ARG A 206 -18.27 17.64 -4.45
C ARG A 206 -17.04 18.55 -4.37
N LEU A 207 -16.76 19.13 -3.21
CA LEU A 207 -15.63 20.04 -3.04
C LEU A 207 -14.29 19.32 -3.20
N THR A 208 -14.15 18.09 -2.70
CA THR A 208 -12.95 17.28 -2.90
C THR A 208 -12.74 16.96 -4.38
N LEU A 209 -13.80 16.53 -5.09
CA LEU A 209 -13.71 16.13 -6.51
C LEU A 209 -13.61 17.32 -7.47
N SER A 210 -14.06 18.52 -7.09
CA SER A 210 -13.92 19.72 -7.93
C SER A 210 -12.58 20.44 -7.77
N SER A 211 -11.76 20.04 -6.82
CA SER A 211 -10.50 20.73 -6.49
C SER A 211 -9.29 20.06 -7.14
N ALA A 212 -8.38 20.85 -7.69
CA ALA A 212 -7.19 20.36 -8.41
C ALA A 212 -6.17 19.65 -7.50
N GLY A 213 -6.03 20.07 -6.24
CA GLY A 213 -5.08 19.50 -5.28
C GLY A 213 -5.29 18.01 -5.04
N PRO A 214 -6.51 17.57 -4.64
CA PRO A 214 -6.84 16.16 -4.47
C PRO A 214 -6.60 15.31 -5.73
N TRP A 215 -6.92 15.82 -6.92
CA TRP A 215 -6.67 15.13 -8.18
C TRP A 215 -5.19 14.98 -8.50
N LEU A 216 -4.38 15.99 -8.19
CA LEU A 216 -2.93 15.92 -8.38
C LEU A 216 -2.32 14.85 -7.47
N LEU A 217 -2.76 14.77 -6.21
CA LEU A 217 -2.37 13.70 -5.28
C LEU A 217 -2.81 12.33 -5.78
N PHE A 218 -4.06 12.19 -6.22
CA PHE A 218 -4.62 10.95 -6.79
C PHE A 218 -3.80 10.44 -7.97
N LEU A 219 -3.61 11.28 -9.00
CA LEU A 219 -2.91 10.88 -10.22
C LEU A 219 -1.44 10.55 -9.97
N THR A 220 -0.76 11.34 -9.16
CA THR A 220 0.66 11.10 -8.84
C THR A 220 0.84 9.79 -8.07
N PHE A 221 -0.05 9.52 -7.11
CA PHE A 221 0.01 8.25 -6.37
C PHE A 221 -0.40 7.06 -7.24
N CYS A 222 -1.35 7.24 -8.16
CA CYS A 222 -1.75 6.21 -9.11
C CYS A 222 -0.57 5.74 -9.98
N VAL A 223 0.15 6.66 -10.62
CA VAL A 223 1.30 6.33 -11.48
C VAL A 223 2.44 5.70 -10.70
N TYR A 224 2.71 6.19 -9.48
CA TYR A 224 3.68 5.57 -8.59
C TYR A 224 3.31 4.13 -8.24
N ALA A 225 2.08 3.95 -7.77
CA ALA A 225 1.60 2.67 -7.25
C ALA A 225 1.50 1.60 -8.35
N ALA A 226 1.16 2.02 -9.59
CA ALA A 226 1.09 1.14 -10.75
C ALA A 226 2.47 0.50 -11.04
N GLN A 227 3.50 1.31 -11.17
CA GLN A 227 4.85 0.80 -11.46
C GLN A 227 5.46 0.05 -10.28
N TRP A 228 5.22 0.50 -9.05
CA TRP A 228 5.75 -0.17 -7.86
C TRP A 228 5.18 -1.58 -7.72
N MET A 229 3.85 -1.72 -7.79
CA MET A 229 3.19 -3.02 -7.64
C MET A 229 3.47 -3.96 -8.82
N ALA A 230 3.59 -3.43 -10.04
CA ALA A 230 3.97 -4.20 -11.22
C ALA A 230 5.34 -4.87 -11.07
N VAL A 231 6.31 -4.13 -10.51
CA VAL A 231 7.66 -4.66 -10.27
C VAL A 231 7.67 -5.63 -9.08
N ILE A 232 7.22 -5.17 -7.91
CA ILE A 232 7.26 -5.96 -6.67
C ILE A 232 6.43 -7.23 -6.79
N GLY A 233 5.27 -7.17 -7.45
CA GLY A 233 4.36 -8.30 -7.59
C GLY A 233 4.95 -9.50 -8.33
N PHE A 234 5.76 -9.26 -9.36
CA PHE A 234 6.35 -10.34 -10.17
C PHE A 234 7.83 -10.62 -9.87
N LEU A 235 8.42 -9.89 -8.96
CA LEU A 235 9.83 -10.06 -8.61
C LEU A 235 10.19 -11.50 -8.20
N PRO A 236 9.40 -12.19 -7.34
CA PRO A 236 9.66 -13.59 -7.01
C PRO A 236 9.59 -14.52 -8.23
N THR A 237 8.64 -14.27 -9.14
CA THR A 237 8.51 -15.08 -10.38
C THR A 237 9.74 -14.93 -11.27
N ILE A 238 10.22 -13.70 -11.44
CA ILE A 238 11.40 -13.38 -12.25
C ILE A 238 12.64 -14.09 -11.70
N TYR A 239 12.88 -14.04 -10.39
CA TYR A 239 14.05 -14.67 -9.77
C TYR A 239 13.91 -16.18 -9.65
N ALA A 240 12.69 -16.71 -9.47
CA ALA A 240 12.46 -18.17 -9.53
C ALA A 240 12.76 -18.73 -10.92
N GLN A 241 12.40 -18.01 -11.98
CA GLN A 241 12.77 -18.37 -13.37
C GLN A 241 14.29 -18.32 -13.60
N ALA A 242 15.01 -17.48 -12.86
CA ALA A 242 16.47 -17.43 -12.85
C ALA A 242 17.13 -18.49 -11.95
N GLY A 243 16.36 -19.42 -11.38
CA GLY A 243 16.86 -20.53 -10.55
C GLY A 243 17.10 -20.21 -9.08
N VAL A 244 16.71 -19.00 -8.62
CA VAL A 244 16.82 -18.63 -7.20
C VAL A 244 15.62 -19.19 -6.44
N SER A 245 15.86 -19.84 -5.30
CA SER A 245 14.79 -20.49 -4.50
C SER A 245 15.06 -20.41 -3.00
N GLY A 246 14.07 -20.83 -2.20
CA GLY A 246 14.17 -20.96 -0.75
C GLY A 246 14.47 -19.65 -0.02
N TRP A 247 15.28 -19.73 1.01
CA TRP A 247 15.61 -18.58 1.88
C TRP A 247 16.29 -17.42 1.14
N THR A 248 17.20 -17.74 0.20
CA THR A 248 17.89 -16.72 -0.61
C THR A 248 16.90 -15.87 -1.40
N LEU A 249 15.90 -16.51 -2.03
CA LEU A 249 14.83 -15.80 -2.72
C LEU A 249 14.07 -14.88 -1.74
N GLY A 250 13.71 -15.38 -0.55
CA GLY A 250 13.02 -14.63 0.48
C GLY A 250 13.77 -13.36 0.89
N VAL A 251 15.07 -13.48 1.17
CA VAL A 251 15.91 -12.33 1.57
C VAL A 251 16.01 -11.30 0.44
N LEU A 252 16.34 -11.72 -0.78
CA LEU A 252 16.46 -10.81 -1.91
C LEU A 252 15.13 -10.08 -2.18
N MET A 253 14.01 -10.78 -2.08
CA MET A 253 12.70 -10.19 -2.33
C MET A 253 12.25 -9.24 -1.22
N ALA A 254 12.58 -9.55 0.04
CA ALA A 254 12.22 -8.72 1.19
C ALA A 254 13.00 -7.40 1.25
N LEU A 255 14.25 -7.40 0.81
CA LEU A 255 15.08 -6.19 0.81
C LEU A 255 14.52 -5.11 -0.12
N VAL A 256 13.90 -5.49 -1.24
CA VAL A 256 13.36 -4.49 -2.20
C VAL A 256 12.25 -3.65 -1.56
N PRO A 257 11.14 -4.18 -1.03
CA PRO A 257 10.15 -3.35 -0.33
C PRO A 257 10.69 -2.74 0.97
N ALA A 258 11.64 -3.38 1.65
CA ALA A 258 12.27 -2.80 2.85
C ALA A 258 13.01 -1.50 2.52
N MET A 259 13.68 -1.39 1.39
CA MET A 259 14.34 -0.14 0.95
C MET A 259 13.35 1.00 0.78
N ASN A 260 12.09 0.74 0.44
CA ASN A 260 11.06 1.77 0.32
C ASN A 260 10.78 2.49 1.65
N ILE A 261 10.95 1.80 2.78
CA ILE A 261 10.78 2.39 4.13
C ILE A 261 11.76 3.56 4.31
N PHE A 262 13.03 3.35 3.94
CA PHE A 262 14.06 4.38 4.08
C PHE A 262 13.76 5.60 3.20
N GLY A 263 13.25 5.40 1.99
CA GLY A 263 12.79 6.48 1.12
C GLY A 263 11.64 7.29 1.72
N ASN A 264 10.64 6.61 2.29
CA ASN A 264 9.52 7.26 2.98
C ASN A 264 9.99 8.13 4.16
N VAL A 265 10.86 7.59 5.00
CA VAL A 265 11.42 8.32 6.16
C VAL A 265 12.28 9.49 5.69
N ALA A 266 13.12 9.27 4.68
CA ALA A 266 13.96 10.32 4.11
C ALA A 266 13.13 11.48 3.53
N ALA A 267 12.00 11.21 2.87
CA ALA A 267 11.10 12.23 2.35
C ALA A 267 10.62 13.18 3.48
N GLY A 268 10.15 12.62 4.59
CA GLY A 268 9.71 13.42 5.74
C GLY A 268 10.82 14.30 6.31
N GLN A 269 12.03 13.74 6.46
CA GLN A 269 13.19 14.49 6.98
C GLN A 269 13.66 15.59 6.02
N LEU A 270 13.71 15.29 4.71
CA LEU A 270 14.12 16.26 3.69
C LEU A 270 13.12 17.41 3.59
N LEU A 271 11.81 17.12 3.62
CA LEU A 271 10.77 18.15 3.64
C LEU A 271 10.86 19.04 4.89
N HIS A 272 11.14 18.43 6.05
CA HIS A 272 11.33 19.20 7.30
C HIS A 272 12.55 20.13 7.20
N ARG A 273 13.61 19.72 6.48
CA ARG A 273 14.80 20.54 6.20
C ARG A 273 14.59 21.57 5.09
N GLY A 274 13.39 21.67 4.53
CA GLY A 274 13.03 22.68 3.52
C GLY A 274 13.21 22.23 2.07
N ALA A 275 13.46 20.93 1.80
CA ALA A 275 13.52 20.44 0.44
C ALA A 275 12.20 20.70 -0.30
N GLU A 276 12.29 21.03 -1.59
CA GLU A 276 11.12 21.29 -2.42
C GLU A 276 10.40 19.98 -2.76
N PRO A 277 9.06 19.88 -2.51
CA PRO A 277 8.30 18.66 -2.79
C PRO A 277 8.38 18.22 -4.26
N GLY A 278 8.32 19.16 -5.21
CA GLY A 278 8.43 18.86 -6.64
C GLY A 278 9.74 18.20 -6.99
N THR A 279 10.85 18.67 -6.43
CA THR A 279 12.19 18.09 -6.63
C THR A 279 12.27 16.67 -6.08
N LEU A 280 11.72 16.41 -4.87
CA LEU A 280 11.69 15.07 -4.29
C LEU A 280 10.89 14.09 -5.14
N LEU A 281 9.73 14.53 -5.66
CA LEU A 281 8.91 13.71 -6.54
C LEU A 281 9.62 13.40 -7.87
N ILE A 282 10.22 14.40 -8.51
CA ILE A 282 10.98 14.23 -9.77
C ILE A 282 12.15 13.29 -9.54
N THR A 283 12.93 13.49 -8.47
CA THR A 283 14.06 12.60 -8.12
C THR A 283 13.57 11.18 -7.90
N GLY A 284 12.46 10.99 -7.15
CA GLY A 284 11.86 9.68 -6.94
C GLY A 284 11.53 8.98 -8.25
N PHE A 285 10.77 9.62 -9.13
CA PHE A 285 10.37 9.04 -10.40
C PHE A 285 11.53 8.82 -11.36
N ALA A 286 12.48 9.76 -11.46
CA ALA A 286 13.64 9.64 -12.34
C ALA A 286 14.54 8.48 -11.94
N VAL A 287 14.82 8.31 -10.64
CA VAL A 287 15.63 7.19 -10.14
C VAL A 287 14.88 5.87 -10.24
N MET A 288 13.54 5.86 -10.06
CA MET A 288 12.73 4.68 -10.36
C MET A 288 12.87 4.24 -11.82
N ALA A 289 12.81 5.19 -12.77
CA ALA A 289 13.01 4.88 -14.20
C ALA A 289 14.40 4.31 -14.47
N LEU A 290 15.45 4.91 -13.90
CA LEU A 290 16.82 4.41 -14.02
C LEU A 290 16.96 3.01 -13.40
N GLY A 291 16.43 2.78 -12.20
CA GLY A 291 16.47 1.49 -11.52
C GLY A 291 15.78 0.40 -12.32
N ALA A 292 14.59 0.68 -12.86
CA ALA A 292 13.87 -0.26 -13.71
C ALA A 292 14.62 -0.54 -15.04
N TRP A 293 15.22 0.47 -15.63
CA TRP A 293 16.04 0.30 -16.83
C TRP A 293 17.26 -0.59 -16.57
N LEU A 294 18.02 -0.34 -15.52
CA LEU A 294 19.15 -1.20 -15.10
C LEU A 294 18.72 -2.65 -14.87
N ALA A 295 17.53 -2.85 -14.32
CA ALA A 295 17.06 -4.20 -13.98
C ALA A 295 16.53 -4.97 -15.19
N PHE A 296 15.83 -4.32 -16.13
CA PHE A 296 15.03 -4.99 -17.16
C PHE A 296 15.45 -4.73 -18.61
N ALA A 297 16.30 -3.73 -18.91
CA ALA A 297 16.58 -3.32 -20.30
C ALA A 297 17.34 -4.33 -21.18
N GLY A 298 17.50 -5.57 -20.73
CA GLY A 298 18.14 -6.62 -21.52
C GLY A 298 19.65 -6.43 -21.75
N LEU A 299 20.26 -5.49 -21.03
CA LEU A 299 21.69 -5.23 -21.09
C LEU A 299 22.45 -6.41 -20.47
N GLU A 300 23.66 -6.69 -20.98
CA GLU A 300 24.59 -7.68 -20.43
C GLU A 300 25.23 -7.20 -19.11
N LEU A 301 24.37 -6.78 -18.17
CA LEU A 301 24.79 -6.35 -16.84
C LEU A 301 24.86 -7.52 -15.85
N SER A 302 25.80 -7.44 -14.91
CA SER A 302 25.89 -8.44 -13.86
C SER A 302 24.59 -8.48 -13.02
N THR A 303 24.26 -9.64 -12.46
CA THR A 303 23.10 -9.82 -11.58
C THR A 303 23.10 -8.85 -10.41
N ALA A 304 24.28 -8.53 -9.88
CA ALA A 304 24.42 -7.56 -8.79
C ALA A 304 23.99 -6.14 -9.20
N VAL A 305 24.35 -5.68 -10.41
CA VAL A 305 23.93 -4.36 -10.93
C VAL A 305 22.43 -4.33 -11.17
N ARG A 306 21.88 -5.37 -11.77
CA ARG A 306 20.42 -5.50 -11.99
C ARG A 306 19.65 -5.47 -10.68
N TYR A 307 20.12 -6.20 -9.68
CA TYR A 307 19.52 -6.19 -8.35
C TYR A 307 19.69 -4.83 -7.64
N GLY A 308 20.87 -4.21 -7.76
CA GLY A 308 21.10 -2.83 -7.29
C GLY A 308 20.10 -1.84 -7.89
N GLY A 309 19.77 -2.00 -9.18
CA GLY A 309 18.71 -1.25 -9.86
C GLY A 309 17.34 -1.40 -9.17
N MET A 310 16.98 -2.63 -8.75
CA MET A 310 15.75 -2.88 -8.00
C MET A 310 15.74 -2.19 -6.63
N LEU A 311 16.85 -2.24 -5.91
CA LEU A 311 16.98 -1.57 -4.61
C LEU A 311 16.87 -0.04 -4.77
N LEU A 312 17.50 0.54 -5.78
CA LEU A 312 17.38 1.97 -6.10
C LEU A 312 15.95 2.34 -6.48
N PHE A 313 15.31 1.54 -7.33
CA PHE A 313 13.90 1.71 -7.71
C PHE A 313 13.00 1.83 -6.48
N SER A 314 13.15 0.94 -5.52
CA SER A 314 12.31 0.90 -4.34
C SER A 314 12.66 1.98 -3.31
N LEU A 315 13.97 2.21 -3.06
CA LEU A 315 14.47 3.24 -2.15
C LEU A 315 13.96 4.63 -2.54
N PHE A 316 14.23 5.05 -3.76
CA PHE A 316 13.82 6.36 -4.25
C PHE A 316 12.32 6.42 -4.54
N GLY A 317 11.70 5.30 -4.87
CA GLY A 317 10.25 5.17 -4.95
C GLY A 317 9.57 5.57 -3.64
N GLY A 318 10.15 5.26 -2.49
CA GLY A 318 9.64 5.67 -1.17
C GLY A 318 9.55 7.19 -0.97
N LEU A 319 10.34 7.99 -1.68
CA LEU A 319 10.22 9.45 -1.63
C LEU A 319 8.82 9.94 -2.07
N VAL A 320 8.20 9.23 -3.01
CA VAL A 320 6.91 9.65 -3.58
C VAL A 320 5.78 9.61 -2.54
N PRO A 321 5.41 8.46 -1.95
CA PRO A 321 4.34 8.41 -0.96
C PRO A 321 4.65 9.28 0.26
N GLY A 322 5.89 9.29 0.76
CA GLY A 322 6.28 10.15 1.89
C GLY A 322 6.03 11.63 1.61
N THR A 323 6.36 12.11 0.41
CA THR A 323 6.09 13.49 -0.02
C THR A 323 4.60 13.75 -0.18
N LEU A 324 3.85 12.83 -0.82
CA LEU A 324 2.41 13.03 -1.07
C LEU A 324 1.63 13.13 0.24
N PHE A 325 1.87 12.23 1.20
CA PHE A 325 1.22 12.30 2.52
C PHE A 325 1.52 13.61 3.26
N ALA A 326 2.75 14.10 3.18
CA ALA A 326 3.12 15.39 3.78
C ALA A 326 2.43 16.59 3.12
N LEU A 327 2.04 16.48 1.84
CA LEU A 327 1.36 17.54 1.09
C LEU A 327 -0.16 17.55 1.28
N VAL A 328 -0.77 16.47 1.78
CA VAL A 328 -2.22 16.38 1.95
C VAL A 328 -2.81 17.60 2.68
N PRO A 329 -2.29 18.05 3.86
CA PRO A 329 -2.87 19.15 4.58
C PRO A 329 -2.83 20.49 3.81
N ARG A 330 -1.88 20.63 2.87
CA ARG A 330 -1.70 21.85 2.05
C ARG A 330 -2.54 21.83 0.79
N LEU A 331 -2.90 20.66 0.28
CA LEU A 331 -3.63 20.47 -0.97
C LEU A 331 -5.09 20.10 -0.75
N ALA A 332 -5.48 19.79 0.48
CA ALA A 332 -6.88 19.66 0.84
C ALA A 332 -7.58 21.01 0.67
N PRO A 333 -8.78 21.05 0.06
CA PRO A 333 -9.54 22.29 -0.17
C PRO A 333 -9.88 23.03 1.12
N ASP A 334 -10.04 22.30 2.20
CA ASP A 334 -10.35 22.79 3.55
C ASP A 334 -9.81 21.83 4.61
N GLY A 335 -9.51 22.33 5.81
CA GLY A 335 -9.00 21.51 6.91
C GLY A 335 -9.94 20.38 7.34
N SER A 336 -11.25 20.53 7.15
CA SER A 336 -12.25 19.48 7.41
C SER A 336 -12.29 18.38 6.34
N LEU A 337 -11.59 18.59 5.21
CA LEU A 337 -11.56 17.68 4.05
C LEU A 337 -10.24 16.89 3.92
N ILE A 338 -9.34 16.99 4.91
CA ILE A 338 -8.07 16.26 4.92
C ILE A 338 -8.33 14.74 4.77
N SER A 339 -9.26 14.19 5.56
CA SER A 339 -9.60 12.75 5.50
C SER A 339 -10.17 12.33 4.15
N SER A 340 -11.06 13.15 3.56
CA SER A 340 -11.61 12.90 2.22
C SER A 340 -10.53 12.96 1.15
N THR A 341 -9.59 13.91 1.27
CA THR A 341 -8.44 14.06 0.36
C THR A 341 -7.50 12.85 0.45
N VAL A 342 -7.22 12.35 1.66
CA VAL A 342 -6.46 11.11 1.86
C VAL A 342 -7.19 9.92 1.24
N GLY A 343 -8.50 9.80 1.49
CA GLY A 343 -9.31 8.72 0.91
C GLY A 343 -9.25 8.72 -0.62
N TRP A 344 -9.39 9.89 -1.25
CA TRP A 344 -9.29 10.04 -2.69
C TRP A 344 -7.87 9.71 -3.21
N MET A 345 -6.85 10.19 -2.55
CA MET A 345 -5.44 9.86 -2.87
C MET A 345 -5.18 8.35 -2.79
N LEU A 346 -5.68 7.66 -1.76
CA LEU A 346 -5.56 6.21 -1.60
C LEU A 346 -6.32 5.44 -2.67
N GLN A 347 -7.47 5.94 -3.15
CA GLN A 347 -8.15 5.36 -4.31
C GLN A 347 -7.29 5.45 -5.58
N GLY A 348 -6.56 6.56 -5.79
CA GLY A 348 -5.57 6.67 -6.85
C GLY A 348 -4.49 5.61 -6.75
N SER A 349 -3.93 5.42 -5.55
CA SER A 349 -2.97 4.34 -5.29
C SER A 349 -3.55 2.96 -5.62
N SER A 350 -4.79 2.71 -5.20
CA SER A 350 -5.46 1.43 -5.45
C SER A 350 -5.75 1.19 -6.93
N LEU A 351 -6.10 2.25 -7.68
CA LEU A 351 -6.23 2.16 -9.13
C LEU A 351 -4.91 1.77 -9.80
N GLY A 352 -3.82 2.40 -9.39
CA GLY A 352 -2.48 2.06 -9.88
C GLY A 352 -2.09 0.63 -9.55
N GLN A 353 -2.25 0.21 -8.30
CA GLN A 353 -1.95 -1.16 -7.87
C GLN A 353 -2.85 -2.21 -8.55
N PHE A 354 -4.10 -1.85 -8.88
CA PHE A 354 -5.00 -2.73 -9.62
C PHE A 354 -4.60 -2.88 -11.08
N SER A 355 -4.22 -1.79 -11.75
CA SER A 355 -3.93 -1.79 -13.19
C SER A 355 -2.49 -2.22 -13.52
N GLY A 356 -1.52 -1.96 -12.64
CA GLY A 356 -0.10 -2.18 -12.90
C GLY A 356 0.26 -3.63 -13.20
N PRO A 357 -0.01 -4.60 -12.30
CA PRO A 357 0.37 -6.00 -12.51
C PRO A 357 -0.25 -6.63 -13.76
N PRO A 358 -1.56 -6.50 -14.05
CA PRO A 358 -2.12 -7.02 -15.29
C PRO A 358 -1.50 -6.40 -16.55
N ALA A 359 -1.21 -5.10 -16.53
CA ALA A 359 -0.61 -4.41 -17.67
C ALA A 359 0.79 -4.95 -17.98
N VAL A 360 1.63 -5.17 -16.95
CA VAL A 360 2.97 -5.72 -17.15
C VAL A 360 2.91 -7.22 -17.46
N ALA A 361 1.97 -7.98 -16.90
CA ALA A 361 1.75 -9.38 -17.27
C ALA A 361 1.36 -9.52 -18.74
N TRP A 362 0.44 -8.68 -19.22
CA TRP A 362 0.04 -8.63 -20.62
C TRP A 362 1.22 -8.27 -21.53
N LEU A 363 1.98 -7.22 -21.20
CA LEU A 363 3.17 -6.83 -21.94
C LEU A 363 4.20 -7.98 -22.01
N SER A 364 4.49 -8.60 -20.87
CA SER A 364 5.43 -9.73 -20.78
C SER A 364 4.98 -10.91 -21.65
N GLY A 365 3.67 -11.19 -21.71
CA GLY A 365 3.09 -12.21 -22.60
C GLY A 365 3.24 -11.87 -24.08
N LEU A 366 3.08 -10.60 -24.47
CA LEU A 366 3.23 -10.16 -25.87
C LEU A 366 4.68 -10.25 -26.36
N VAL A 367 5.63 -9.84 -25.52
CA VAL A 367 7.05 -9.75 -25.92
C VAL A 367 7.89 -10.97 -25.56
N GLY A 368 7.27 -11.97 -24.91
CA GLY A 368 7.93 -13.22 -24.52
C GLY A 368 8.91 -13.07 -23.36
N GLY A 369 8.73 -12.07 -22.47
CA GLY A 369 9.60 -11.90 -21.29
C GLY A 369 9.52 -10.54 -20.62
N TRP A 370 10.32 -10.36 -19.59
CA TRP A 370 10.26 -9.17 -18.71
C TRP A 370 11.10 -7.99 -19.20
N HIS A 371 11.82 -8.13 -20.32
CA HIS A 371 12.80 -7.14 -20.80
C HIS A 371 12.21 -5.79 -21.25
N TRP A 372 10.89 -5.68 -21.40
CA TRP A 372 10.18 -4.44 -21.68
C TRP A 372 9.49 -3.80 -20.46
N THR A 373 9.61 -4.40 -19.27
CA THR A 373 9.02 -3.87 -18.03
C THR A 373 9.51 -2.44 -17.75
N TRP A 374 10.78 -2.12 -18.08
CA TRP A 374 11.32 -0.78 -17.92
C TRP A 374 10.59 0.27 -18.77
N ALA A 375 10.06 -0.09 -19.92
CA ALA A 375 9.33 0.85 -20.78
C ALA A 375 7.97 1.22 -20.17
N ALA A 376 7.25 0.22 -19.63
CA ALA A 376 5.98 0.46 -18.95
C ALA A 376 6.18 1.31 -17.69
N THR A 377 7.15 0.96 -16.85
CA THR A 377 7.48 1.74 -15.64
C THR A 377 8.06 3.11 -15.98
N GLY A 378 8.87 3.21 -17.06
CA GLY A 378 9.41 4.46 -17.57
C GLY A 378 8.31 5.43 -18.03
N ALA A 379 7.29 4.93 -18.73
CA ALA A 379 6.13 5.74 -19.11
C ALA A 379 5.40 6.31 -17.87
N CYS A 380 5.20 5.47 -16.84
CA CYS A 380 4.66 5.93 -15.56
C CYS A 380 5.57 6.99 -14.92
N ALA A 381 6.90 6.78 -14.92
CA ALA A 381 7.85 7.73 -14.34
C ALA A 381 7.83 9.09 -15.06
N VAL A 382 7.76 9.11 -16.40
CA VAL A 382 7.61 10.34 -17.18
C VAL A 382 6.33 11.08 -16.80
N LEU A 383 5.19 10.37 -16.73
CA LEU A 383 3.92 10.97 -16.29
C LEU A 383 4.03 11.50 -14.85
N GLY A 384 4.69 10.77 -13.97
CA GLY A 384 4.94 11.19 -12.59
C GLY A 384 5.79 12.47 -12.51
N CYS A 385 6.85 12.58 -13.30
CA CYS A 385 7.67 13.80 -13.41
C CYS A 385 6.85 14.99 -13.94
N LEU A 386 6.02 14.78 -14.97
CA LEU A 386 5.15 15.83 -15.51
C LEU A 386 4.13 16.32 -14.46
N LEU A 387 3.52 15.40 -13.70
CA LEU A 387 2.64 15.76 -12.58
C LEU A 387 3.41 16.49 -11.48
N ALA A 388 4.63 16.07 -11.16
CA ALA A 388 5.45 16.68 -10.12
C ALA A 388 5.74 18.16 -10.38
N THR A 389 5.91 18.58 -11.65
CA THR A 389 6.09 19.99 -12.01
C THR A 389 4.90 20.89 -11.66
N ARG A 390 3.70 20.32 -11.49
CA ARG A 390 2.48 21.06 -11.13
C ARG A 390 2.43 21.42 -9.64
N PHE A 391 3.12 20.68 -8.77
CA PHE A 391 3.15 20.98 -7.33
C PHE A 391 3.82 22.31 -7.01
N GLY A 392 4.83 22.71 -7.77
CA GLY A 392 5.48 24.04 -7.63
C GLY A 392 4.55 25.19 -8.00
N ARG A 393 3.71 25.02 -9.04
CA ARG A 393 2.79 26.05 -9.55
C ARG A 393 1.60 26.33 -8.60
N LEU A 394 1.14 25.34 -7.86
CA LEU A 394 0.07 25.53 -6.85
C LEU A 394 0.56 26.34 -5.65
N ARG A 395 1.87 26.44 -5.44
CA ARG A 395 2.49 27.22 -4.37
C ARG A 395 2.54 28.73 -4.67
N SER A 396 2.61 29.11 -5.95
CA SER A 396 2.71 30.52 -6.38
C SER A 396 1.37 31.22 -6.56
N GLY A 397 0.24 30.48 -6.48
CA GLY A 397 -1.10 31.02 -6.77
C GLY A 397 -2.00 31.33 -5.57
N SER A 398 -1.59 31.07 -4.32
CA SER A 398 -2.39 31.37 -3.14
C SER A 398 -1.83 32.60 -2.41
N PRO A 399 -2.51 33.77 -2.45
CA PRO A 399 -2.19 34.83 -1.51
C PRO A 399 -2.54 34.34 -0.11
N VAL A 400 -1.51 34.26 0.75
CA VAL A 400 -1.70 34.14 2.20
C VAL A 400 -2.58 35.32 2.64
N ARG A 401 -3.87 35.07 2.81
CA ARG A 401 -4.70 36.01 3.62
C ARG A 401 -4.22 35.87 5.07
N ARG A 402 -3.53 36.90 5.50
CA ARG A 402 -3.18 37.15 6.90
C ARG A 402 -4.44 37.37 7.74
#